data_eb07a5eb43451f30fb88118d81e18b47
#
_entry.id   eb07a5eb43451f30fb88118d81e18b47
#
_cell.length_a   1.000
_cell.length_b   1.000
_cell.length_c   1.000
_cell.angle_alpha   90.00
_cell.angle_beta   90.00
_cell.angle_gamma   90.00
#
_symmetry.space_group_name_H-M   'P 1'
#
loop_
_entity.id
_entity.type
_entity.pdbx_description
1 polymer ?
#
loop_
_entity_poly.entity_id
_entity_poly.type
_entity_poly.pdbx_seq_one_letter_code
_entity_poly.pdbx_strand_id
1 'polypeptide(L)'
;MTFTIVQKYALPGDEMAFLFGERPGNAPWPPFPAACQMLISAAAAASVVRFLAEIGLCAWVKWPNDVYVDSRKICGILIEHRTDGRHLSASIIGIGINLNQTAFPPELVNPVSVAVLTGKRFGTDVC
;
A
#
# COMPACT_ATOMS: atom_id res chain seq x y z
N MET A 1 -4.06 11.25 5.01
CA MET A 1 -4.24 10.06 5.88
C MET A 1 -3.09 9.12 5.64
N THR A 2 -2.49 8.58 6.69
CA THR A 2 -1.36 7.66 6.61
C THR A 2 -1.72 6.37 7.32
N PHE A 3 -1.51 5.25 6.66
CA PHE A 3 -1.70 3.91 7.23
C PHE A 3 -0.35 3.23 7.35
N THR A 4 -0.17 2.47 8.41
CA THR A 4 0.97 1.58 8.56
C THR A 4 0.45 0.16 8.73
N ILE A 5 0.85 -0.73 7.84
CA ILE A 5 0.53 -2.15 7.89
C ILE A 5 1.81 -2.89 8.26
N VAL A 6 1.75 -3.68 9.33
CA VAL A 6 2.84 -4.59 9.71
C VAL A 6 2.43 -6.00 9.32
N GLN A 7 3.10 -6.56 8.32
CA GLN A 7 2.89 -7.93 7.90
C GLN A 7 3.99 -8.83 8.43
N LYS A 8 3.62 -9.83 9.24
CA LYS A 8 4.52 -10.90 9.70
C LYS A 8 4.26 -12.15 8.89
N TYR A 9 5.31 -12.80 8.42
CA TYR A 9 5.22 -13.97 7.53
C TYR A 9 5.32 -15.32 8.25
N ALA A 10 5.52 -15.30 9.56
CA ALA A 10 5.47 -16.51 10.43
C ALA A 10 4.16 -16.54 11.23
N LEU A 11 3.03 -16.25 10.59
CA LEU A 11 1.73 -16.25 11.24
C LEU A 11 1.15 -17.65 11.35
N PRO A 12 0.36 -17.96 12.40
CA PRO A 12 -0.49 -19.13 12.44
C PRO A 12 -1.38 -19.24 11.20
N GLY A 13 -1.74 -20.45 10.79
CA GLY A 13 -2.37 -20.74 9.50
C GLY A 13 -3.65 -19.95 9.19
N ASP A 14 -4.40 -19.58 10.21
CA ASP A 14 -5.69 -18.89 10.11
C ASP A 14 -5.56 -17.43 9.60
N GLU A 15 -4.52 -16.72 10.03
CA GLU A 15 -4.30 -15.33 9.59
C GLU A 15 -3.77 -15.27 8.15
N MET A 16 -3.02 -16.27 7.71
CA MET A 16 -2.57 -16.38 6.33
C MET A 16 -3.70 -16.77 5.39
N ALA A 17 -4.64 -17.59 5.84
CA ALA A 17 -5.83 -17.97 5.06
C ALA A 17 -6.72 -16.75 4.75
N PHE A 18 -6.81 -15.79 5.66
CA PHE A 18 -7.54 -14.54 5.43
C PHE A 18 -6.94 -13.71 4.27
N LEU A 19 -5.62 -13.70 4.12
CA LEU A 19 -4.94 -12.88 3.12
C LEU A 19 -4.79 -13.58 1.76
N PHE A 20 -4.61 -14.89 1.74
CA PHE A 20 -4.24 -15.66 0.54
C PHE A 20 -5.21 -16.80 0.21
N GLY A 21 -6.30 -16.95 0.97
CA GLY A 21 -7.23 -18.05 0.83
C GLY A 21 -6.76 -19.34 1.52
N GLU A 22 -7.68 -20.31 1.64
CA GLU A 22 -7.38 -21.60 2.24
C GLU A 22 -6.52 -22.47 1.31
N ARG A 23 -5.51 -23.12 1.90
CA ARG A 23 -4.74 -24.14 1.17
C ARG A 23 -5.40 -25.50 1.34
N PRO A 24 -5.46 -26.30 0.28
CA PRO A 24 -5.83 -27.69 0.44
C PRO A 24 -4.87 -28.42 1.38
N GLY A 25 -5.38 -29.02 2.45
CA GLY A 25 -4.62 -29.95 3.28
C GLY A 25 -3.87 -29.39 4.50
N ASN A 26 -4.27 -28.27 5.09
CA ASN A 26 -3.68 -27.72 6.33
C ASN A 26 -2.12 -27.62 6.36
N ALA A 27 -1.46 -27.61 5.22
CA ALA A 27 -0.02 -27.43 5.17
C ALA A 27 0.36 -25.99 5.51
N PRO A 28 1.41 -25.74 6.31
CA PRO A 28 1.88 -24.38 6.58
C PRO A 28 2.28 -23.67 5.29
N TRP A 29 2.07 -22.36 5.23
CA TRP A 29 2.54 -21.56 4.11
C TRP A 29 4.08 -21.64 4.03
N PRO A 30 4.64 -21.80 2.81
CA PRO A 30 6.08 -21.77 2.67
C PRO A 30 6.61 -20.39 3.08
N PRO A 31 7.82 -20.32 3.64
CA PRO A 31 8.46 -19.06 3.94
C PRO A 31 8.51 -18.16 2.68
N PHE A 32 8.21 -16.88 2.85
CA PHE A 32 8.20 -15.94 1.72
C PHE A 32 9.64 -15.59 1.32
N PRO A 33 10.10 -15.91 0.10
CA PRO A 33 11.48 -15.67 -0.30
C PRO A 33 11.82 -14.18 -0.30
N ALA A 34 12.99 -13.81 0.23
CA ALA A 34 13.46 -12.42 0.22
C ALA A 34 13.58 -11.86 -1.21
N ALA A 35 13.89 -12.71 -2.18
CA ALA A 35 13.92 -12.34 -3.60
C ALA A 35 12.57 -11.86 -4.15
N CYS A 36 11.45 -12.21 -3.48
CA CYS A 36 10.10 -11.85 -3.89
C CYS A 36 9.59 -10.56 -3.20
N GLN A 37 10.42 -9.83 -2.47
CA GLN A 37 10.03 -8.59 -1.76
C GLN A 37 9.34 -7.56 -2.67
N MET A 38 9.70 -7.52 -3.95
CA MET A 38 9.11 -6.63 -4.94
C MET A 38 7.62 -6.89 -5.17
N LEU A 39 7.14 -8.11 -4.96
CA LEU A 39 5.72 -8.45 -5.08
C LEU A 39 4.88 -7.75 -4.00
N ILE A 40 5.45 -7.52 -2.82
CA ILE A 40 4.79 -6.78 -1.74
C ILE A 40 4.61 -5.33 -2.14
N SER A 41 5.65 -4.71 -2.71
CA SER A 41 5.57 -3.34 -3.22
C SER A 41 4.53 -3.20 -4.34
N ALA A 42 4.52 -4.15 -5.26
CA ALA A 42 3.55 -4.18 -6.36
C ALA A 42 2.11 -4.36 -5.83
N ALA A 43 1.90 -5.25 -4.86
CA ALA A 43 0.58 -5.47 -4.26
C ALA A 43 0.08 -4.24 -3.50
N ALA A 44 0.95 -3.59 -2.71
CA ALA A 44 0.61 -2.37 -1.99
C ALA A 44 0.23 -1.23 -2.96
N ALA A 45 1.03 -1.02 -4.00
CA ALA A 45 0.76 0.00 -5.00
C ALA A 45 -0.53 -0.29 -5.81
N ALA A 46 -0.75 -1.53 -6.21
CA ALA A 46 -1.97 -1.95 -6.91
C ALA A 46 -3.23 -1.76 -6.05
N SER A 47 -3.14 -2.02 -4.75
CA SER A 47 -4.24 -1.79 -3.81
C SER A 47 -4.63 -0.32 -3.72
N VAL A 48 -3.64 0.59 -3.69
CA VAL A 48 -3.89 2.04 -3.72
C VAL A 48 -4.52 2.47 -5.04
N VAL A 49 -3.99 2.00 -6.17
CA VAL A 49 -4.56 2.31 -7.49
C VAL A 49 -6.00 1.84 -7.59
N ARG A 50 -6.30 0.62 -7.13
CA ARG A 50 -7.66 0.08 -7.10
C ARG A 50 -8.59 0.93 -6.22
N PHE A 51 -8.17 1.29 -5.02
CA PHE A 51 -8.95 2.17 -4.14
C PHE A 51 -9.27 3.51 -4.83
N LEU A 52 -8.29 4.12 -5.49
CA LEU A 52 -8.50 5.38 -6.21
C LEU A 52 -9.45 5.21 -7.40
N ALA A 53 -9.40 4.08 -8.09
CA ALA A 53 -10.32 3.75 -9.18
C ALA A 53 -11.78 3.61 -8.69
N GLU A 54 -12.00 3.03 -7.51
CA GLU A 54 -13.34 2.89 -6.90
C GLU A 54 -14.00 4.26 -6.60
N ILE A 55 -13.19 5.30 -6.41
CA ILE A 55 -13.68 6.68 -6.23
C ILE A 55 -13.60 7.52 -7.51
N GLY A 56 -13.38 6.88 -8.66
CA GLY A 56 -13.43 7.49 -9.99
C GLY A 56 -12.14 8.18 -10.44
N LEU A 57 -11.00 7.91 -9.79
CA LEU A 57 -9.70 8.47 -10.17
C LEU A 57 -8.86 7.47 -10.95
N CYS A 58 -8.40 7.86 -12.15
CA CYS A 58 -7.46 7.06 -12.93
C CYS A 58 -6.04 7.31 -12.43
N ALA A 59 -5.53 6.40 -11.62
CA ALA A 59 -4.20 6.49 -11.03
C ALA A 59 -3.23 5.49 -11.65
N TRP A 60 -1.94 5.81 -11.60
CA TRP A 60 -0.87 4.94 -12.08
C TRP A 60 0.32 4.93 -11.11
N VAL A 61 1.12 3.88 -11.16
CA VAL A 61 2.28 3.71 -10.27
C VAL A 61 3.53 4.26 -10.93
N LYS A 62 4.12 5.29 -10.31
CA LYS A 62 5.49 5.67 -10.59
C LYS A 62 6.39 4.81 -9.71
N TRP A 63 6.89 3.78 -10.30
CA TRP A 63 7.71 2.80 -9.61
C TRP A 63 8.92 3.42 -8.91
N PRO A 64 9.31 2.96 -7.69
CA PRO A 64 8.76 1.75 -7.03
C PRO A 64 7.63 2.03 -6.02
N ASN A 65 7.39 3.26 -5.61
CA ASN A 65 6.68 3.55 -4.36
C ASN A 65 5.77 4.78 -4.37
N ASP A 66 5.53 5.37 -5.54
CA ASP A 66 4.69 6.56 -5.66
C ASP A 66 3.48 6.28 -6.55
N VAL A 67 2.33 6.86 -6.19
CA VAL A 67 1.11 6.81 -7.02
C VAL A 67 0.76 8.21 -7.48
N TYR A 68 0.43 8.31 -8.74
CA TYR A 68 0.13 9.56 -9.45
C TYR A 68 -1.27 9.51 -10.08
N VAL A 69 -1.90 10.67 -10.14
CA VAL A 69 -3.05 10.94 -11.02
C VAL A 69 -2.60 12.04 -11.96
N ASP A 70 -2.68 11.82 -13.27
CA ASP A 70 -2.04 12.63 -14.30
C ASP A 70 -0.53 12.79 -14.00
N SER A 71 -0.04 14.02 -13.87
CA SER A 71 1.36 14.32 -13.52
C SER A 71 1.58 14.65 -12.04
N ARG A 72 0.58 14.41 -11.17
CA ARG A 72 0.59 14.86 -9.78
C ARG A 72 0.62 13.69 -8.80
N LYS A 73 1.48 13.79 -7.78
CA LYS A 73 1.63 12.77 -6.74
C LYS A 73 0.48 12.82 -5.74
N ILE A 74 -0.26 11.71 -5.62
CA ILE A 74 -1.38 11.55 -4.69
C ILE A 74 -1.05 10.66 -3.50
N CYS A 75 -0.11 9.72 -3.66
CA CYS A 75 0.27 8.79 -2.60
C CYS A 75 1.76 8.47 -2.64
N GLY A 76 2.34 8.29 -1.46
CA GLY A 76 3.65 7.70 -1.26
C GLY A 76 3.55 6.42 -0.44
N ILE A 77 4.36 5.42 -0.76
CA ILE A 77 4.43 4.14 -0.08
C ILE A 77 5.86 3.93 0.42
N LEU A 78 6.01 3.61 1.70
CA LEU A 78 7.29 3.25 2.29
C LEU A 78 7.21 1.82 2.79
N ILE A 79 8.16 0.99 2.37
CA ILE A 79 8.19 -0.41 2.78
C ILE A 79 9.56 -0.74 3.35
N GLU A 80 9.56 -1.26 4.55
CA GLU A 80 10.75 -1.77 5.24
C GLU A 80 10.61 -3.28 5.43
N HIS A 81 11.63 -4.01 5.02
CA HIS A 81 11.65 -5.46 5.13
C HIS A 81 12.65 -5.93 6.20
N ARG A 82 12.27 -6.97 6.93
CA ARG A 82 13.18 -7.75 7.76
C ARG A 82 13.37 -9.13 7.16
N THR A 83 14.60 -9.58 7.08
CA THR A 83 14.97 -10.88 6.50
C THR A 83 15.80 -11.69 7.47
N ASP A 84 15.76 -13.00 7.33
CA ASP A 84 16.70 -13.96 7.95
C ASP A 84 17.83 -14.35 7.00
N GLY A 85 17.99 -13.64 5.89
CA GLY A 85 18.94 -13.88 4.81
C GLY A 85 18.31 -14.53 3.57
N ARG A 86 17.41 -15.50 3.73
CA ARG A 86 16.74 -16.18 2.61
C ARG A 86 15.26 -15.83 2.49
N HIS A 87 14.63 -15.55 3.61
CA HIS A 87 13.19 -15.31 3.68
C HIS A 87 12.87 -13.98 4.34
N LEU A 88 11.73 -13.42 4.00
CA LEU A 88 11.16 -12.29 4.72
C LEU A 88 10.55 -12.79 6.03
N SER A 89 10.95 -12.20 7.15
CA SER A 89 10.36 -12.44 8.46
C SER A 89 9.25 -11.45 8.79
N ALA A 90 9.36 -10.22 8.28
CA ALA A 90 8.33 -9.19 8.40
C ALA A 90 8.47 -8.13 7.31
N SER A 91 7.36 -7.45 7.00
CA SER A 91 7.36 -6.20 6.24
C SER A 91 6.49 -5.17 6.95
N ILE A 92 6.99 -3.94 7.04
CA ILE A 92 6.27 -2.79 7.56
C ILE A 92 5.93 -1.92 6.34
N ILE A 93 4.64 -1.70 6.10
CA ILE A 93 4.17 -0.97 4.93
C ILE A 93 3.47 0.30 5.42
N GLY A 94 4.07 1.45 5.13
CA GLY A 94 3.48 2.76 5.37
C GLY A 94 2.87 3.29 4.06
N ILE A 95 1.60 3.67 4.10
CA ILE A 95 0.88 4.23 2.94
C ILE A 95 0.36 5.61 3.32
N GLY A 96 0.83 6.63 2.60
CA GLY A 96 0.40 8.02 2.77
C GLY A 96 -0.41 8.50 1.59
N ILE A 97 -1.75 8.58 1.73
CA ILE A 97 -2.64 9.11 0.70
C ILE A 97 -3.04 10.54 1.06
N ASN A 98 -2.88 11.47 0.12
CA ASN A 98 -3.39 12.82 0.26
C ASN A 98 -4.91 12.82 0.02
N LEU A 99 -5.70 12.88 1.08
CA LEU A 99 -7.17 12.85 0.98
C LEU A 99 -7.77 14.25 0.91
N ASN A 100 -7.64 15.03 1.98
CA ASN A 100 -8.39 16.28 2.17
C ASN A 100 -7.54 17.55 2.11
N GLN A 101 -6.22 17.44 1.91
CA GLN A 101 -5.34 18.59 1.83
C GLN A 101 -5.69 19.47 0.62
N THR A 102 -5.84 20.77 0.84
CA THR A 102 -6.05 21.76 -0.24
C THR A 102 -4.85 22.67 -0.44
N ALA A 103 -3.92 22.68 0.54
CA ALA A 103 -2.66 23.39 0.46
C ALA A 103 -1.51 22.41 0.76
N PHE A 104 -0.41 22.58 0.07
CA PHE A 104 0.79 21.75 0.21
C PHE A 104 2.01 22.63 0.42
N PRO A 105 3.03 22.15 1.16
CA PRO A 105 4.31 22.82 1.28
C PRO A 105 4.93 23.09 -0.11
N PRO A 106 5.52 24.27 -0.33
CA PRO A 106 6.02 24.65 -1.65
C PRO A 106 7.20 23.80 -2.14
N GLU A 107 7.88 23.11 -1.25
CA GLU A 107 8.98 22.18 -1.56
C GLU A 107 8.52 20.85 -2.16
N LEU A 108 7.22 20.53 -2.07
CA LEU A 108 6.69 19.31 -2.67
C LEU A 108 6.48 19.46 -4.17
N VAL A 109 7.00 18.50 -4.91
CA VAL A 109 6.87 18.50 -6.37
C VAL A 109 5.52 17.94 -6.79
N ASN A 110 4.68 18.80 -7.37
CA ASN A 110 3.37 18.43 -7.95
C ASN A 110 2.48 17.55 -7.05
N PRO A 111 2.25 17.90 -5.78
CA PRO A 111 1.33 17.15 -4.94
C PRO A 111 -0.12 17.43 -5.34
N VAL A 112 -0.99 16.43 -5.09
CA VAL A 112 -2.43 16.57 -5.24
C VAL A 112 -3.14 15.73 -4.21
N SER A 113 -4.38 16.09 -3.87
CA SER A 113 -5.25 15.30 -3.01
C SER A 113 -6.52 14.86 -3.74
N VAL A 114 -7.18 13.88 -3.16
CA VAL A 114 -8.50 13.43 -3.65
C VAL A 114 -9.49 14.57 -3.62
N ALA A 115 -9.51 15.39 -2.58
CA ALA A 115 -10.40 16.54 -2.45
C ALA A 115 -10.19 17.59 -3.56
N VAL A 116 -8.94 17.85 -3.94
CA VAL A 116 -8.62 18.77 -5.04
C VAL A 116 -9.10 18.24 -6.39
N LEU A 117 -9.01 16.91 -6.60
CA LEU A 117 -9.38 16.28 -7.86
C LEU A 117 -10.90 16.10 -8.01
N THR A 118 -11.59 15.76 -6.92
CA THR A 118 -13.01 15.38 -6.96
C THR A 118 -13.94 16.48 -6.47
N GLY A 119 -13.44 17.52 -5.80
CA GLY A 119 -14.24 18.53 -5.10
C GLY A 119 -14.96 18.00 -3.85
N LYS A 120 -14.73 16.74 -3.46
CA LYS A 120 -15.38 16.10 -2.30
C LYS A 120 -14.41 15.91 -1.16
N ARG A 121 -14.86 16.15 0.06
CA ARG A 121 -14.12 15.79 1.27
C ARG A 121 -14.51 14.40 1.73
N PHE A 122 -13.53 13.65 2.17
CA PHE A 122 -13.72 12.31 2.73
C PHE A 122 -13.68 12.39 4.25
N GLY A 123 -14.61 11.72 4.90
CA GLY A 123 -14.59 11.54 6.35
C GLY A 123 -13.32 10.78 6.73
N THR A 124 -12.62 11.29 7.73
CA THR A 124 -11.41 10.64 8.30
C THR A 124 -11.73 9.79 9.52
N ASP A 125 -13.01 9.65 9.83
CA ASP A 125 -13.52 8.90 10.99
C ASP A 125 -13.56 7.40 10.69
N VAL A 126 -12.42 6.89 10.26
CA VAL A 126 -12.20 5.44 10.20
C VAL A 126 -11.46 5.07 11.46
N CYS A 127 -12.22 4.70 12.48
CA CYS A 127 -11.71 4.01 13.65
C CYS A 127 -11.40 2.55 13.32
#